data_866157b39b37e8a2286ed62a00b8cd94
#
_entry.id   866157b39b37e8a2286ed62a00b8cd94
#
_cell.length_a   1.000
_cell.length_b   1.000
_cell.length_c   1.000
_cell.angle_alpha   90.00
_cell.angle_beta   90.00
_cell.angle_gamma   90.00
#
_symmetry.space_group_name_H-M   'P 1'
#
loop_
_entity.id
_entity.type
_entity.pdbx_description
1 polymer ?
#
loop_
_entity_poly.entity_id
_entity_poly.type
_entity_poly.pdbx_seq_one_letter_code
_entity_poly.pdbx_strand_id
1 'polypeptide(L)'
;MSIKSRVVVDEREKPSGIPRLLKELGLSVDFRMLETGDYILPGYAIERKEVHDLVRSVFSRRVFSQAQRLSDLYENPTLIVEGDIYEVLGEISPSAFWGALATLAFDYGLSVFFTPNREQTARLIYILSRRKPAKYKGPLIRTRPKSGDVEDLKIQIVSSLPGVGPKLADRLLNRFLTVRRVFTATVAELSTVGGVSRKTAYKIKRILDSPYNPSVKTSRQLKLDDEAKGLKV
;
A
#
# COMPACT_ATOMS: atom_id res chain seq x y z
N MET A 1 20.22 14.74 21.53
CA MET A 1 19.89 15.52 20.31
C MET A 1 18.77 14.80 19.57
N SER A 2 17.60 15.41 19.46
CA SER A 2 16.49 14.82 18.69
C SER A 2 16.87 14.85 17.20
N ILE A 3 16.93 13.70 16.55
CA ILE A 3 17.17 13.62 15.11
C ILE A 3 16.01 14.33 14.42
N LYS A 4 16.28 15.49 13.79
CA LYS A 4 15.28 16.20 13.00
C LYS A 4 14.82 15.28 11.86
N SER A 5 13.54 15.05 11.77
CA SER A 5 12.98 14.31 10.61
C SER A 5 13.33 15.07 9.33
N ARG A 6 13.75 14.31 8.29
CA ARG A 6 14.20 14.86 7.01
C ARG A 6 13.15 14.59 5.94
N VAL A 7 12.98 15.55 5.05
CA VAL A 7 12.17 15.42 3.82
C VAL A 7 13.02 15.80 2.61
N VAL A 8 12.96 14.99 1.57
CA VAL A 8 13.50 15.35 0.25
C VAL A 8 12.34 15.90 -0.58
N VAL A 9 12.54 17.07 -1.15
CA VAL A 9 11.52 17.82 -1.88
C VAL A 9 11.97 18.04 -3.31
N ASP A 10 11.07 17.85 -4.27
CA ASP A 10 11.35 18.14 -5.66
C ASP A 10 11.65 19.64 -5.85
N GLU A 11 12.63 19.96 -6.69
CA GLU A 11 13.01 21.35 -6.99
C GLU A 11 11.83 22.17 -7.51
N ARG A 12 10.90 21.54 -8.23
CA ARG A 12 9.71 22.16 -8.81
C ARG A 12 8.67 22.59 -7.78
N GLU A 13 8.75 22.05 -6.56
CA GLU A 13 7.85 22.40 -5.43
C GLU A 13 8.30 23.65 -4.65
N LYS A 14 9.43 24.24 -4.96
CA LYS A 14 9.88 25.49 -4.31
C LYS A 14 8.83 26.63 -4.36
N PRO A 15 8.13 26.87 -5.48
CA PRO A 15 7.14 27.94 -5.56
C PRO A 15 5.87 27.71 -4.73
N SER A 16 5.56 26.46 -4.34
CA SER A 16 4.34 26.13 -3.57
C SER A 16 4.31 26.79 -2.19
N GLY A 17 5.48 27.17 -1.66
CA GLY A 17 5.63 27.70 -0.31
C GLY A 17 5.59 26.61 0.79
N ILE A 18 5.19 25.39 0.48
CA ILE A 18 5.12 24.27 1.44
C ILE A 18 6.50 23.95 2.02
N PRO A 19 7.61 23.92 1.26
CA PRO A 19 8.93 23.63 1.84
C PRO A 19 9.36 24.63 2.90
N ARG A 20 8.93 25.90 2.80
CA ARG A 20 9.16 26.91 3.84
C ARG A 20 8.40 26.55 5.12
N LEU A 21 7.10 26.23 5.00
CA LEU A 21 6.27 25.83 6.13
C LEU A 21 6.81 24.57 6.82
N LEU A 22 7.35 23.61 6.07
CA LEU A 22 7.98 22.41 6.62
C LEU A 22 9.23 22.75 7.46
N LYS A 23 10.04 23.72 7.02
CA LYS A 23 11.19 24.22 7.81
C LYS A 23 10.72 24.92 9.09
N GLU A 24 9.67 25.73 9.02
CA GLU A 24 9.06 26.41 10.18
C GLU A 24 8.52 25.38 11.20
N LEU A 25 7.99 24.25 10.73
CA LEU A 25 7.58 23.10 11.56
C LEU A 25 8.77 22.28 12.11
N GLY A 26 10.01 22.61 11.74
CA GLY A 26 11.23 21.99 12.27
C GLY A 26 11.75 20.79 11.48
N LEU A 27 11.28 20.55 10.26
CA LEU A 27 11.85 19.54 9.38
C LEU A 27 13.15 20.03 8.72
N SER A 28 14.07 19.09 8.47
CA SER A 28 15.18 19.31 7.56
C SER A 28 14.71 19.09 6.13
N VAL A 29 14.79 20.12 5.29
CA VAL A 29 14.32 20.08 3.89
C VAL A 29 15.51 20.06 2.95
N ASP A 30 15.62 19.01 2.16
CA ASP A 30 16.60 18.83 1.10
C ASP A 30 15.91 18.94 -0.26
N PHE A 31 16.42 19.77 -1.14
CA PHE A 31 15.92 19.88 -2.50
C PHE A 31 16.68 18.98 -3.46
N ARG A 32 15.95 18.25 -4.32
CA ARG A 32 16.51 17.44 -5.39
C ARG A 32 15.59 17.41 -6.59
N MET A 33 16.12 17.17 -7.78
CA MET A 33 15.31 16.76 -8.92
C MET A 33 14.86 15.32 -8.68
N LEU A 34 13.56 15.10 -8.53
CA LEU A 34 12.98 13.79 -8.34
C LEU A 34 12.40 13.27 -9.67
N GLU A 35 12.63 12.00 -9.97
CA GLU A 35 12.00 11.37 -11.14
C GLU A 35 10.50 11.18 -10.93
N THR A 36 10.07 11.00 -9.68
CA THR A 36 8.68 10.73 -9.32
C THR A 36 8.41 11.16 -7.88
N GLY A 37 7.21 11.75 -7.69
CA GLY A 37 6.78 12.31 -6.41
C GLY A 37 7.37 13.68 -6.13
N ASP A 38 6.70 14.42 -5.27
CA ASP A 38 7.06 15.79 -4.91
C ASP A 38 7.76 15.86 -3.55
N TYR A 39 7.40 14.95 -2.62
CA TYR A 39 7.99 14.87 -1.28
C TYR A 39 8.29 13.42 -0.92
N ILE A 40 9.55 13.15 -0.56
CA ILE A 40 9.98 11.81 -0.10
C ILE A 40 10.33 11.89 1.38
N LEU A 41 9.66 11.06 2.17
CA LEU A 41 9.83 10.92 3.61
C LEU A 41 10.30 9.50 3.95
N PRO A 42 10.84 9.26 5.16
CA PRO A 42 11.08 7.90 5.61
C PRO A 42 9.80 7.06 5.60
N GLY A 43 9.66 6.21 4.56
CA GLY A 43 8.54 5.29 4.39
C GLY A 43 7.33 5.83 3.62
N TYR A 44 7.36 7.06 3.09
CA TYR A 44 6.29 7.61 2.26
C TYR A 44 6.85 8.34 1.04
N ALA A 45 6.17 8.22 -0.08
CA ALA A 45 6.37 9.06 -1.26
C ALA A 45 5.05 9.77 -1.59
N ILE A 46 5.11 11.09 -1.72
CA ILE A 46 3.94 11.94 -1.83
C ILE A 46 3.99 12.66 -3.18
N GLU A 47 2.92 12.54 -3.93
CA GLU A 47 2.55 13.41 -5.05
C GLU A 47 1.53 14.43 -4.52
N ARG A 48 1.78 15.72 -4.69
CA ARG A 48 0.83 16.78 -4.39
C ARG A 48 0.20 17.28 -5.67
N LYS A 49 -1.09 17.55 -5.62
CA LYS A 49 -1.79 18.08 -6.79
C LYS A 49 -2.90 19.03 -6.35
N GLU A 50 -2.88 20.25 -6.85
CA GLU A 50 -4.01 21.14 -6.68
C GLU A 50 -5.25 20.57 -7.37
N VAL A 51 -6.44 20.84 -6.83
CA VAL A 51 -7.68 20.20 -7.28
C VAL A 51 -7.96 20.43 -8.77
N HIS A 52 -7.71 21.65 -9.28
CA HIS A 52 -7.84 21.93 -10.72
C HIS A 52 -6.80 21.19 -11.57
N ASP A 53 -5.56 21.04 -11.07
CA ASP A 53 -4.52 20.27 -11.75
C ASP A 53 -4.84 18.78 -11.74
N LEU A 54 -5.48 18.28 -10.69
CA LEU A 54 -5.98 16.92 -10.65
C LEU A 54 -6.99 16.68 -11.79
N VAL A 55 -7.99 17.55 -11.92
CA VAL A 55 -8.99 17.43 -13.00
C VAL A 55 -8.34 17.41 -14.38
N ARG A 56 -7.45 18.37 -14.66
CA ARG A 56 -6.69 18.40 -15.92
C ARG A 56 -5.87 17.13 -16.16
N SER A 57 -5.27 16.60 -15.09
CA SER A 57 -4.45 15.39 -15.17
C SER A 57 -5.26 14.10 -15.29
N VAL A 58 -6.52 14.08 -14.85
CA VAL A 58 -7.47 12.99 -15.11
C VAL A 58 -7.82 12.94 -16.59
N PHE A 59 -8.21 14.07 -17.18
CA PHE A 59 -8.54 14.15 -18.62
C PHE A 59 -7.38 13.76 -19.52
N SER A 60 -6.16 14.20 -19.19
CA SER A 60 -4.95 13.85 -19.94
C SER A 60 -4.39 12.46 -19.59
N ARG A 61 -5.00 11.73 -18.67
CA ARG A 61 -4.54 10.45 -18.13
C ARG A 61 -3.16 10.49 -17.45
N ARG A 62 -2.58 11.66 -17.28
CA ARG A 62 -1.24 11.85 -16.71
C ARG A 62 -1.18 11.38 -15.25
N VAL A 63 -2.22 11.62 -14.45
CA VAL A 63 -2.27 11.21 -13.04
C VAL A 63 -2.11 9.70 -12.87
N PHE A 64 -2.68 8.89 -13.76
CA PHE A 64 -2.58 7.43 -13.69
C PHE A 64 -1.16 6.93 -13.97
N SER A 65 -0.47 7.52 -14.96
CA SER A 65 0.93 7.17 -15.24
C SER A 65 1.89 7.63 -14.14
N GLN A 66 1.60 8.74 -13.46
CA GLN A 66 2.33 9.19 -12.28
C GLN A 66 2.09 8.24 -11.10
N ALA A 67 0.83 7.86 -10.86
CA ALA A 67 0.44 6.92 -9.82
C ALA A 67 1.12 5.56 -9.99
N GLN A 68 1.13 5.02 -11.22
CA GLN A 68 1.81 3.76 -11.52
C GLN A 68 3.30 3.83 -11.13
N ARG A 69 4.01 4.88 -11.59
CA ARG A 69 5.45 5.03 -11.26
C ARG A 69 5.69 5.17 -9.76
N LEU A 70 4.82 5.94 -9.07
CA LEU A 70 4.94 6.12 -7.63
C LEU A 70 4.74 4.80 -6.88
N SER A 71 3.77 4.00 -7.31
CA SER A 71 3.46 2.69 -6.71
C SER A 71 4.52 1.63 -7.02
N ASP A 72 5.15 1.71 -8.19
CA ASP A 72 6.23 0.78 -8.55
C ASP A 72 7.51 1.02 -7.75
N LEU A 73 7.75 2.25 -7.32
CA LEU A 73 8.99 2.66 -6.67
C LEU A 73 8.90 2.72 -5.14
N TYR A 74 7.71 2.92 -4.57
CA TYR A 74 7.55 3.19 -3.14
C TYR A 74 6.48 2.31 -2.49
N GLU A 75 6.72 1.92 -1.23
CA GLU A 75 5.80 1.05 -0.47
C GLU A 75 4.50 1.75 -0.03
N ASN A 76 4.58 3.04 0.25
CA ASN A 76 3.43 3.83 0.71
C ASN A 76 3.25 5.07 -0.18
N PRO A 77 2.81 4.86 -1.45
CA PRO A 77 2.51 5.95 -2.36
C PRO A 77 1.31 6.72 -1.85
N THR A 78 1.42 8.06 -1.87
CA THR A 78 0.41 8.94 -1.31
C THR A 78 0.10 10.06 -2.30
N LEU A 79 -1.17 10.33 -2.53
CA LEU A 79 -1.65 11.50 -3.25
C LEU A 79 -2.25 12.49 -2.24
N ILE A 80 -1.81 13.74 -2.27
CA ILE A 80 -2.45 14.83 -1.55
C ILE A 80 -3.13 15.74 -2.58
N VAL A 81 -4.45 15.82 -2.50
CA VAL A 81 -5.26 16.74 -3.29
C VAL A 81 -5.48 18.00 -2.45
N GLU A 82 -4.96 19.13 -2.92
CA GLU A 82 -5.03 20.41 -2.22
C GLU A 82 -6.04 21.33 -2.88
N GLY A 83 -6.91 21.95 -2.08
CA GLY A 83 -7.96 22.88 -2.51
C GLY A 83 -9.36 22.35 -2.22
N ASP A 84 -10.36 23.14 -2.61
CA ASP A 84 -11.75 22.77 -2.44
C ASP A 84 -12.26 21.95 -3.63
N ILE A 85 -12.68 20.72 -3.37
CA ILE A 85 -13.22 19.84 -4.40
C ILE A 85 -14.53 20.37 -5.02
N TYR A 86 -15.28 21.19 -4.27
CA TYR A 86 -16.53 21.76 -4.79
C TYR A 86 -16.30 22.74 -5.93
N GLU A 87 -15.12 23.39 -6.02
CA GLU A 87 -14.76 24.29 -7.11
C GLU A 87 -14.71 23.59 -8.48
N VAL A 88 -14.39 22.30 -8.49
CA VAL A 88 -14.19 21.53 -9.73
C VAL A 88 -15.33 20.60 -10.09
N LEU A 89 -16.32 20.41 -9.22
CA LEU A 89 -17.48 19.53 -9.51
C LEU A 89 -18.36 20.05 -10.67
N GLY A 90 -18.16 21.31 -11.11
CA GLY A 90 -18.74 21.85 -12.34
C GLY A 90 -17.92 21.61 -13.61
N GLU A 91 -16.61 21.31 -13.46
CA GLU A 91 -15.67 21.09 -14.57
C GLU A 91 -15.59 19.62 -15.00
N ILE A 92 -15.87 18.71 -14.09
CA ILE A 92 -15.83 17.26 -14.28
C ILE A 92 -17.07 16.61 -13.68
N SER A 93 -17.63 15.60 -14.35
CA SER A 93 -18.77 14.89 -13.77
C SER A 93 -18.35 14.21 -12.44
N PRO A 94 -19.21 14.22 -11.41
CA PRO A 94 -18.92 13.56 -10.14
C PRO A 94 -18.51 12.10 -10.29
N SER A 95 -19.14 11.36 -11.22
CA SER A 95 -18.79 9.97 -11.51
C SER A 95 -17.38 9.82 -12.05
N ALA A 96 -16.92 10.72 -12.92
CA ALA A 96 -15.56 10.69 -13.47
C ALA A 96 -14.54 11.07 -12.38
N PHE A 97 -14.84 12.08 -11.58
CA PHE A 97 -13.96 12.52 -10.49
C PHE A 97 -13.75 11.41 -9.44
N TRP A 98 -14.85 10.90 -8.89
CA TRP A 98 -14.78 9.84 -7.88
C TRP A 98 -14.28 8.52 -8.44
N GLY A 99 -14.61 8.20 -9.71
CA GLY A 99 -14.08 7.04 -10.41
C GLY A 99 -12.56 7.10 -10.58
N ALA A 100 -12.02 8.26 -10.95
CA ALA A 100 -10.58 8.47 -11.03
C ALA A 100 -9.90 8.28 -9.67
N LEU A 101 -10.45 8.86 -8.60
CA LEU A 101 -9.92 8.71 -7.24
C LEU A 101 -10.00 7.26 -6.76
N ALA A 102 -11.09 6.56 -7.04
CA ALA A 102 -11.23 5.14 -6.73
C ALA A 102 -10.15 4.29 -7.44
N THR A 103 -9.93 4.55 -8.73
CA THR A 103 -8.85 3.91 -9.50
C THR A 103 -7.48 4.19 -8.88
N LEU A 104 -7.17 5.44 -8.52
CA LEU A 104 -5.92 5.80 -7.87
C LEU A 104 -5.72 5.07 -6.53
N ALA A 105 -6.79 4.99 -5.73
CA ALA A 105 -6.73 4.37 -4.41
C ALA A 105 -6.70 2.83 -4.48
N PHE A 106 -7.54 2.20 -5.29
CA PHE A 106 -7.74 0.74 -5.27
C PHE A 106 -6.88 0.00 -6.29
N ASP A 107 -6.71 0.55 -7.50
CA ASP A 107 -5.97 -0.13 -8.56
C ASP A 107 -4.46 0.17 -8.47
N TYR A 108 -4.10 1.42 -8.14
CA TYR A 108 -2.71 1.83 -7.94
C TYR A 108 -2.25 1.80 -6.48
N GLY A 109 -3.15 1.63 -5.52
CA GLY A 109 -2.83 1.48 -4.09
C GLY A 109 -2.36 2.77 -3.41
N LEU A 110 -2.73 3.94 -3.94
CA LEU A 110 -2.39 5.22 -3.33
C LEU A 110 -3.25 5.50 -2.10
N SER A 111 -2.61 5.98 -1.03
CA SER A 111 -3.34 6.66 0.05
C SER A 111 -3.73 8.05 -0.43
N VAL A 112 -5.03 8.36 -0.49
CA VAL A 112 -5.51 9.67 -0.97
C VAL A 112 -5.93 10.52 0.23
N PHE A 113 -5.41 11.74 0.30
CA PHE A 113 -5.78 12.75 1.30
C PHE A 113 -6.24 14.03 0.63
N PHE A 114 -7.15 14.74 1.30
CA PHE A 114 -7.61 16.06 0.90
C PHE A 114 -7.18 17.09 1.92
N THR A 115 -6.64 18.20 1.47
CA THR A 115 -6.24 19.31 2.32
C THR A 115 -6.79 20.61 1.73
N PRO A 116 -7.35 21.51 2.56
CA PRO A 116 -7.98 22.71 2.03
C PRO A 116 -6.97 23.75 1.53
N ASN A 117 -5.72 23.69 1.98
CA ASN A 117 -4.68 24.67 1.66
C ASN A 117 -3.28 24.13 1.97
N ARG A 118 -2.25 24.86 1.53
CA ARG A 118 -0.84 24.51 1.70
C ARG A 118 -0.40 24.40 3.17
N GLU A 119 -1.01 25.15 4.09
CA GLU A 119 -0.73 25.08 5.51
C GLU A 119 -1.12 23.72 6.09
N GLN A 120 -2.30 23.21 5.70
CA GLN A 120 -2.75 21.87 6.10
C GLN A 120 -1.98 20.78 5.38
N THR A 121 -1.61 20.98 4.11
CA THR A 121 -0.70 20.09 3.38
C THR A 121 0.64 19.95 4.10
N ALA A 122 1.25 21.08 4.49
CA ALA A 122 2.50 21.06 5.25
C ALA A 122 2.36 20.33 6.59
N ARG A 123 1.25 20.56 7.32
CA ARG A 123 0.97 19.85 8.58
C ARG A 123 0.82 18.34 8.39
N LEU A 124 0.11 17.92 7.34
CA LEU A 124 -0.03 16.50 7.00
C LEU A 124 1.32 15.85 6.69
N ILE A 125 2.15 16.49 5.84
CA ILE A 125 3.50 16.03 5.52
C ILE A 125 4.36 15.94 6.80
N TYR A 126 4.28 16.94 7.69
CA TYR A 126 4.98 16.91 8.97
C TYR A 126 4.53 15.72 9.84
N ILE A 127 3.23 15.44 9.94
CA ILE A 127 2.71 14.31 10.70
C ILE A 127 3.22 13.00 10.09
N LEU A 128 3.16 12.84 8.78
CA LEU A 128 3.65 11.64 8.07
C LEU A 128 5.16 11.44 8.28
N SER A 129 5.96 12.53 8.33
CA SER A 129 7.40 12.45 8.56
C SER A 129 7.79 11.88 9.93
N ARG A 130 6.89 11.97 10.90
CA ARG A 130 7.08 11.46 12.27
C ARG A 130 6.41 10.10 12.49
N ARG A 131 5.57 9.67 11.56
CA ARG A 131 4.88 8.39 11.63
C ARG A 131 5.77 7.31 11.06
N LYS A 132 5.96 6.22 11.81
CA LYS A 132 6.48 4.99 11.24
C LYS A 132 5.34 4.31 10.48
N PRO A 133 5.48 4.04 9.18
CA PRO A 133 4.46 3.26 8.48
C PRO A 133 4.22 1.97 9.23
N ALA A 134 2.97 1.66 9.50
CA ALA A 134 2.64 0.36 10.04
C ALA A 134 3.00 -0.68 8.98
N LYS A 135 3.87 -1.64 9.31
CA LYS A 135 4.04 -2.81 8.45
C LYS A 135 2.66 -3.44 8.31
N TYR A 136 2.14 -3.46 7.09
CA TYR A 136 0.83 -4.00 6.80
C TYR A 136 0.74 -5.43 7.33
N LYS A 137 -0.16 -5.69 8.28
CA LYS A 137 -0.39 -6.99 8.89
C LYS A 137 -1.53 -7.77 8.21
N GLY A 138 -1.94 -7.35 7.03
CA GLY A 138 -2.96 -8.03 6.23
C GLY A 138 -2.41 -9.29 5.56
N PRO A 139 -3.28 -10.11 4.95
CA PRO A 139 -2.83 -11.25 4.18
C PRO A 139 -1.93 -10.78 3.04
N LEU A 140 -0.72 -11.29 3.00
CA LEU A 140 0.40 -10.93 2.10
C LEU A 140 0.13 -11.22 0.59
N ILE A 141 -1.14 -11.24 0.16
CA ILE A 141 -1.54 -11.71 -1.16
C ILE A 141 -1.35 -10.66 -2.27
N ARG A 142 -0.89 -9.43 -1.98
CA ARG A 142 -0.84 -8.35 -2.99
C ARG A 142 0.45 -7.57 -3.15
N THR A 143 1.54 -7.98 -2.61
CA THR A 143 2.82 -7.45 -3.06
C THR A 143 3.39 -8.39 -4.11
N ARG A 144 3.32 -8.00 -5.41
CA ARG A 144 4.34 -8.49 -6.35
C ARG A 144 5.67 -8.28 -5.65
N PRO A 145 6.52 -9.29 -5.52
CA PRO A 145 7.84 -9.07 -4.97
C PRO A 145 8.52 -8.02 -5.86
N LYS A 146 8.67 -6.78 -5.37
CA LYS A 146 9.76 -5.93 -5.84
C LYS A 146 10.97 -6.84 -5.74
N SER A 147 11.83 -6.92 -6.75
CA SER A 147 13.04 -7.72 -6.84
C SER A 147 13.73 -7.85 -5.48
N GLY A 148 13.09 -8.54 -4.58
CA GLY A 148 13.48 -8.78 -3.21
C GLY A 148 14.35 -10.02 -3.17
N ASP A 149 15.23 -10.07 -2.22
CA ASP A 149 16.05 -11.21 -1.90
C ASP A 149 15.18 -12.49 -1.93
N VAL A 150 15.72 -13.56 -2.49
CA VAL A 150 15.08 -14.89 -2.56
C VAL A 150 14.60 -15.34 -1.17
N GLU A 151 15.29 -14.91 -0.11
CA GLU A 151 14.95 -15.22 1.27
C GLU A 151 13.63 -14.53 1.71
N ASP A 152 13.42 -13.27 1.32
CA ASP A 152 12.16 -12.56 1.59
C ASP A 152 10.98 -13.23 0.87
N LEU A 153 11.20 -13.70 -0.36
CA LEU A 153 10.19 -14.43 -1.12
C LEU A 153 9.84 -15.77 -0.46
N LYS A 154 10.81 -16.51 0.08
CA LYS A 154 10.55 -17.74 0.85
C LYS A 154 9.70 -17.46 2.08
N ILE A 155 10.01 -16.39 2.82
CA ILE A 155 9.23 -15.96 3.99
C ILE A 155 7.80 -15.64 3.58
N GLN A 156 7.58 -14.90 2.47
CA GLN A 156 6.26 -14.57 1.97
C GLN A 156 5.45 -15.82 1.62
N ILE A 157 6.03 -16.76 0.88
CA ILE A 157 5.37 -18.02 0.49
C ILE A 157 4.94 -18.82 1.72
N VAL A 158 5.81 -18.99 2.70
CA VAL A 158 5.48 -19.74 3.92
C VAL A 158 4.50 -18.96 4.80
N SER A 159 4.54 -17.66 4.82
CA SER A 159 3.60 -16.82 5.57
C SER A 159 2.18 -16.84 5.01
N SER A 160 1.97 -17.31 3.77
CA SER A 160 0.64 -17.49 3.19
C SER A 160 -0.12 -18.68 3.78
N LEU A 161 0.55 -19.56 4.51
CA LEU A 161 -0.07 -20.70 5.17
C LEU A 161 -0.98 -20.25 6.35
N PRO A 162 -2.10 -20.94 6.59
CA PRO A 162 -3.08 -20.52 7.60
C PRO A 162 -2.49 -20.52 9.02
N GLY A 163 -2.56 -19.36 9.66
CA GLY A 163 -2.02 -19.16 11.02
C GLY A 163 -0.51 -19.00 11.09
N VAL A 164 0.15 -18.82 9.96
CA VAL A 164 1.59 -18.57 9.87
C VAL A 164 1.82 -17.09 9.51
N GLY A 165 2.39 -16.34 10.45
CA GLY A 165 2.89 -14.99 10.18
C GLY A 165 4.38 -14.99 9.87
N PRO A 166 4.97 -13.82 9.48
CA PRO A 166 6.38 -13.72 9.09
C PRO A 166 7.37 -14.29 10.12
N LYS A 167 7.17 -14.04 11.42
CA LYS A 167 8.02 -14.59 12.48
C LYS A 167 7.96 -16.11 12.59
N LEU A 168 6.79 -16.69 12.31
CA LEU A 168 6.61 -18.13 12.36
C LEU A 168 7.11 -18.79 11.06
N ALA A 169 6.95 -18.10 9.91
CA ALA A 169 7.53 -18.51 8.64
C ALA A 169 9.06 -18.59 8.72
N ASP A 170 9.69 -17.58 9.30
CA ASP A 170 11.13 -17.58 9.53
C ASP A 170 11.58 -18.78 10.38
N ARG A 171 10.88 -19.08 11.50
CA ARG A 171 11.17 -20.27 12.33
C ARG A 171 11.00 -21.59 11.55
N LEU A 172 9.94 -21.68 10.74
CA LEU A 172 9.71 -22.86 9.92
C LEU A 172 10.81 -23.03 8.88
N LEU A 173 11.24 -21.96 8.23
CA LEU A 173 12.32 -21.98 7.25
C LEU A 173 13.66 -22.30 7.91
N ASN A 174 13.95 -21.75 9.07
CA ASN A 174 15.16 -22.09 9.82
C ASN A 174 15.17 -23.57 10.24
N ARG A 175 14.03 -24.18 10.55
CA ARG A 175 13.93 -25.60 10.92
C ARG A 175 13.99 -26.54 9.73
N PHE A 176 13.29 -26.20 8.63
CA PHE A 176 13.13 -27.08 7.48
C PHE A 176 14.01 -26.72 6.27
N LEU A 177 14.69 -25.56 6.30
CA LEU A 177 15.68 -25.05 5.35
C LEU A 177 15.12 -24.68 3.96
N THR A 178 14.02 -25.27 3.51
CA THR A 178 13.43 -24.99 2.22
C THR A 178 11.91 -24.90 2.30
N VAL A 179 11.30 -24.09 1.42
CA VAL A 179 9.85 -23.97 1.28
C VAL A 179 9.23 -25.35 0.98
N ARG A 180 9.85 -26.11 0.09
CA ARG A 180 9.40 -27.49 -0.23
C ARG A 180 9.31 -28.35 1.03
N ARG A 181 10.34 -28.32 1.87
CA ARG A 181 10.39 -29.14 3.08
C ARG A 181 9.33 -28.72 4.09
N VAL A 182 9.02 -27.42 4.21
CA VAL A 182 7.90 -26.93 5.03
C VAL A 182 6.57 -27.48 4.51
N PHE A 183 6.34 -27.50 3.20
CA PHE A 183 5.08 -27.93 2.61
C PHE A 183 4.87 -29.45 2.65
N THR A 184 5.96 -30.21 2.60
CA THR A 184 5.91 -31.69 2.66
C THR A 184 6.01 -32.24 4.08
N ALA A 185 6.30 -31.40 5.10
CA ALA A 185 6.39 -31.83 6.48
C ALA A 185 5.07 -32.38 7.02
N THR A 186 5.15 -33.39 7.86
CA THR A 186 4.00 -33.98 8.54
C THR A 186 3.45 -33.09 9.65
N VAL A 187 2.23 -33.35 10.11
CA VAL A 187 1.64 -32.64 11.27
C VAL A 187 2.54 -32.75 12.50
N ALA A 188 3.14 -33.90 12.72
CA ALA A 188 4.05 -34.12 13.85
C ALA A 188 5.29 -33.25 13.73
N GLU A 189 5.96 -33.26 12.59
CA GLU A 189 7.14 -32.43 12.33
C GLU A 189 6.85 -30.93 12.46
N LEU A 190 5.75 -30.44 11.85
CA LEU A 190 5.35 -29.03 11.98
C LEU A 190 5.10 -28.62 13.42
N SER A 191 4.51 -29.49 14.24
CA SER A 191 4.20 -29.22 15.64
C SER A 191 5.45 -29.18 16.55
N THR A 192 6.62 -29.58 16.06
CA THR A 192 7.87 -29.43 16.82
C THR A 192 8.41 -27.99 16.81
N VAL A 193 7.89 -27.13 15.88
CA VAL A 193 8.34 -25.75 15.76
C VAL A 193 7.61 -24.86 16.76
N GLY A 194 8.34 -24.16 17.61
CA GLY A 194 7.76 -23.27 18.63
C GLY A 194 6.80 -22.23 18.01
N GLY A 195 5.55 -22.24 18.47
CA GLY A 195 4.48 -21.39 17.96
C GLY A 195 3.56 -22.08 16.96
N VAL A 196 3.83 -23.31 16.53
CA VAL A 196 2.93 -24.13 15.73
C VAL A 196 2.17 -25.10 16.62
N SER A 197 0.93 -24.79 16.93
CA SER A 197 0.05 -25.73 17.62
C SER A 197 -0.33 -26.90 16.70
N ARG A 198 -0.68 -28.07 17.30
CA ARG A 198 -1.19 -29.22 16.55
C ARG A 198 -2.40 -28.83 15.66
N LYS A 199 -3.29 -27.94 16.17
CA LYS A 199 -4.43 -27.39 15.42
C LYS A 199 -3.99 -26.58 14.21
N THR A 200 -2.93 -25.79 14.34
CA THR A 200 -2.34 -25.00 13.23
C THR A 200 -1.72 -25.94 12.19
N ALA A 201 -0.94 -26.92 12.63
CA ALA A 201 -0.33 -27.93 11.74
C ALA A 201 -1.38 -28.71 10.94
N TYR A 202 -2.49 -29.12 11.55
CA TYR A 202 -3.61 -29.73 10.85
C TYR A 202 -4.25 -28.83 9.81
N LYS A 203 -4.44 -27.52 10.12
CA LYS A 203 -4.99 -26.56 9.14
C LYS A 203 -4.07 -26.39 7.93
N ILE A 204 -2.77 -26.32 8.16
CA ILE A 204 -1.76 -26.23 7.12
C ILE A 204 -1.87 -27.47 6.20
N LYS A 205 -1.79 -28.66 6.77
CA LYS A 205 -1.85 -29.91 5.99
C LYS A 205 -3.17 -30.06 5.22
N ARG A 206 -4.30 -29.73 5.85
CA ARG A 206 -5.60 -29.81 5.19
C ARG A 206 -5.65 -28.95 3.92
N ILE A 207 -5.03 -27.74 3.92
CA ILE A 207 -5.01 -26.90 2.73
C ILE A 207 -4.04 -27.45 1.68
N LEU A 208 -2.86 -27.91 2.08
CA LEU A 208 -1.85 -28.41 1.16
C LEU A 208 -2.28 -29.74 0.49
N ASP A 209 -2.99 -30.59 1.21
CA ASP A 209 -3.34 -31.94 0.76
C ASP A 209 -4.76 -32.03 0.16
N SER A 210 -5.61 -30.99 0.34
CA SER A 210 -6.96 -31.01 -0.22
C SER A 210 -6.95 -30.71 -1.73
N PRO A 211 -7.72 -31.48 -2.53
CA PRO A 211 -7.86 -31.18 -3.95
C PRO A 211 -8.52 -29.82 -4.16
N TYR A 212 -8.08 -29.11 -5.18
CA TYR A 212 -8.71 -27.86 -5.59
C TYR A 212 -10.07 -28.13 -6.23
N ASN A 213 -11.14 -27.54 -5.68
CA ASN A 213 -12.48 -27.64 -6.24
C ASN A 213 -12.92 -26.28 -6.84
N PRO A 214 -12.92 -26.13 -8.17
CA PRO A 214 -13.32 -24.88 -8.84
C PRO A 214 -14.79 -24.51 -8.61
N SER A 215 -15.68 -25.49 -8.38
CA SER A 215 -17.14 -25.27 -8.20
C SER A 215 -17.48 -24.43 -6.96
N VAL A 216 -16.62 -24.44 -5.94
CA VAL A 216 -16.83 -23.64 -4.72
C VAL A 216 -16.63 -22.15 -4.95
N LYS A 217 -15.79 -21.76 -5.92
CA LYS A 217 -15.60 -20.34 -6.30
C LYS A 217 -16.84 -19.77 -6.99
N THR A 218 -17.45 -20.54 -7.86
CA THR A 218 -18.63 -20.13 -8.61
C THR A 218 -19.83 -19.85 -7.70
N SER A 219 -20.05 -20.68 -6.67
CA SER A 219 -21.14 -20.50 -5.71
C SER A 219 -20.99 -19.25 -4.83
N ARG A 220 -19.74 -18.83 -4.54
CA ARG A 220 -19.47 -17.64 -3.74
C ARG A 220 -19.55 -16.37 -4.57
N GLN A 221 -19.13 -16.43 -5.84
CA GLN A 221 -19.26 -15.35 -6.80
C GLN A 221 -20.73 -15.10 -7.14
N LEU A 222 -21.51 -16.15 -7.39
CA LEU A 222 -22.94 -16.05 -7.64
C LEU A 222 -23.72 -15.43 -6.46
N LYS A 223 -23.37 -15.77 -5.21
CA LYS A 223 -23.97 -15.13 -4.03
C LYS A 223 -23.66 -13.64 -3.94
N LEU A 224 -22.42 -13.23 -4.24
CA LEU A 224 -22.02 -11.81 -4.24
C LEU A 224 -22.70 -11.04 -5.39
N ASP A 225 -22.86 -11.67 -6.54
CA ASP A 225 -23.53 -11.09 -7.70
C ASP A 225 -25.05 -10.96 -7.48
N ASP A 226 -25.66 -11.90 -6.75
CA ASP A 226 -27.08 -11.84 -6.38
C ASP A 226 -27.34 -10.81 -5.27
N GLU A 227 -26.47 -10.68 -4.28
CA GLU A 227 -26.54 -9.61 -3.27
C GLU A 227 -26.33 -8.21 -3.90
N ALA A 228 -25.44 -8.08 -4.89
CA ALA A 228 -25.24 -6.84 -5.63
C ALA A 228 -26.43 -6.48 -6.55
N LYS A 229 -27.17 -7.48 -7.07
CA LYS A 229 -28.39 -7.25 -7.87
C LYS A 229 -29.59 -6.86 -7.00
N GLY A 230 -29.65 -7.32 -5.74
CA GLY A 230 -30.70 -6.95 -4.78
C GLY A 230 -30.62 -5.51 -4.23
N LEU A 231 -29.53 -4.78 -4.50
CA LEU A 231 -29.31 -3.38 -4.11
C LEU A 231 -29.72 -2.35 -5.19
N LYS A 232 -30.37 -2.80 -6.28
CA LYS A 232 -30.99 -1.91 -7.27
C LYS A 232 -32.50 -1.79 -7.01
N VAL A 233 -32.85 -0.94 -6.03
CA VAL A 233 -34.16 -0.29 -5.92
C VAL A 233 -33.93 1.19 -5.69
#